data_b2d87c59fc7ad075a3f2c96e2c0d7e4d
#
_entry.id   b2d87c59fc7ad075a3f2c96e2c0d7e4d
#
_cell.length_a   1.000
_cell.length_b   1.000
_cell.length_c   1.000
_cell.angle_alpha   90.00
_cell.angle_beta   90.00
_cell.angle_gamma   90.00
#
_symmetry.space_group_name_H-M   'P 1'
#
loop_
_entity.id
_entity.type
_entity.pdbx_description
1 polymer ?
#
loop_
_entity_poly.entity_id
_entity_poly.type
_entity_poly.pdbx_seq_one_letter_code
_entity_poly.pdbx_strand_id
1 'polypeptide(L)'
;MKVLFVASNRIGDAMLASGVLAELARRHPQARFTVACGAAAAPLFEAMPQRARTIVLKKGKFKLHWFALWLRTVANFWDIAVDMRGSGLVWFLAANRRARLASRDETIHRVEDAARVLGFAPPPAPVLWLSDAAKRAAAKLLGDGPVLALGATANWSGKIWPPENFLALAEALTAPGAVLAGARIAVFGGPGEQAAAAPLLAGIGARAIDLVGTVDLATAAAAIARADLFVGNDSGLMHVAAASGVPTLGLFGPSDERNFRPWGANAAFVRTAESKDALFARIDYQPGGSHSLLTSIAVETVEAAARELLRRARREAA
;
A
#
# COMPACT_ATOMS: atom_id res chain seq x y z
N MET A 1 2.74 -16.03 25.32
CA MET A 1 2.57 -16.56 23.95
C MET A 1 3.52 -15.85 23.01
N LYS A 2 4.25 -16.58 22.15
CA LYS A 2 5.18 -16.03 21.14
C LYS A 2 4.66 -16.35 19.74
N VAL A 3 4.56 -15.33 18.90
CA VAL A 3 4.10 -15.47 17.50
C VAL A 3 5.19 -15.00 16.56
N LEU A 4 5.55 -15.83 15.58
CA LEU A 4 6.36 -15.45 14.44
C LEU A 4 5.45 -15.17 13.24
N PHE A 5 5.59 -13.99 12.63
CA PHE A 5 4.86 -13.61 11.42
C PHE A 5 5.85 -13.18 10.34
N VAL A 6 5.97 -14.00 9.30
CA VAL A 6 6.84 -13.70 8.15
C VAL A 6 6.03 -12.99 7.08
N ALA A 7 6.14 -11.67 7.03
CA ALA A 7 5.46 -10.80 6.09
C ALA A 7 6.25 -10.60 4.77
N SER A 8 5.64 -9.96 3.78
CA SER A 8 6.26 -9.67 2.50
C SER A 8 7.39 -8.64 2.59
N ASN A 9 8.22 -8.59 1.56
CA ASN A 9 9.25 -7.55 1.36
C ASN A 9 8.67 -6.29 0.71
N ARG A 10 7.57 -6.42 -0.04
CA ARG A 10 6.91 -5.32 -0.72
C ARG A 10 5.91 -4.66 0.22
N ILE A 11 5.83 -3.35 0.20
CA ILE A 11 4.93 -2.54 1.02
C ILE A 11 3.46 -2.98 0.81
N GLY A 12 3.00 -3.09 -0.45
CA GLY A 12 1.63 -3.46 -0.77
C GLY A 12 1.24 -4.83 -0.25
N ASP A 13 2.01 -5.88 -0.57
CA ASP A 13 1.74 -7.24 -0.08
C ASP A 13 1.78 -7.33 1.46
N ALA A 14 2.68 -6.58 2.10
CA ALA A 14 2.78 -6.53 3.56
C ALA A 14 1.56 -5.86 4.19
N MET A 15 1.09 -4.76 3.58
CA MET A 15 -0.12 -4.06 4.00
C MET A 15 -1.37 -4.93 3.82
N LEU A 16 -1.54 -5.59 2.68
CA LEU A 16 -2.68 -6.48 2.42
C LEU A 16 -2.76 -7.66 3.40
N ALA A 17 -1.63 -8.10 3.95
CA ALA A 17 -1.57 -9.16 4.97
C ALA A 17 -1.65 -8.64 6.42
N SER A 18 -1.62 -7.32 6.65
CA SER A 18 -1.58 -6.73 8.00
C SER A 18 -2.84 -7.02 8.82
N GLY A 19 -3.99 -7.18 8.15
CA GLY A 19 -5.24 -7.57 8.80
C GLY A 19 -5.16 -8.93 9.49
N VAL A 20 -4.48 -9.90 8.88
CA VAL A 20 -4.25 -11.22 9.49
C VAL A 20 -3.42 -11.10 10.77
N LEU A 21 -2.39 -10.25 10.75
CA LEU A 21 -1.56 -9.98 11.92
C LEU A 21 -2.35 -9.26 13.02
N ALA A 22 -3.18 -8.28 12.65
CA ALA A 22 -4.04 -7.55 13.58
C ALA A 22 -5.09 -8.46 14.23
N GLU A 23 -5.71 -9.35 13.46
CA GLU A 23 -6.68 -10.31 13.98
C GLU A 23 -6.04 -11.33 14.93
N LEU A 24 -4.82 -11.80 14.64
CA LEU A 24 -4.04 -12.60 15.58
C LEU A 24 -3.77 -11.84 16.89
N ALA A 25 -3.38 -10.56 16.78
CA ALA A 25 -3.13 -9.72 17.95
C ALA A 25 -4.39 -9.50 18.80
N ARG A 26 -5.53 -9.30 18.15
CA ARG A 26 -6.84 -9.15 18.82
C ARG A 26 -7.26 -10.43 19.55
N ARG A 27 -7.07 -11.60 18.92
CA ARG A 27 -7.39 -12.92 19.53
C ARG A 27 -6.44 -13.31 20.66
N HIS A 28 -5.23 -12.76 20.65
CA HIS A 28 -4.18 -13.09 21.60
C HIS A 28 -3.57 -11.82 22.22
N PRO A 29 -4.31 -11.10 23.07
CA PRO A 29 -3.90 -9.75 23.56
C PRO A 29 -2.60 -9.76 24.38
N GLN A 30 -2.23 -10.92 24.96
CA GLN A 30 -0.97 -11.09 25.71
C GLN A 30 0.17 -11.67 24.87
N ALA A 31 -0.04 -11.88 23.57
CA ALA A 31 1.01 -12.44 22.70
C ALA A 31 2.08 -11.38 22.36
N ARG A 32 3.30 -11.85 22.21
CA ARG A 32 4.44 -11.04 21.74
C ARG A 32 4.78 -11.47 20.32
N PHE A 33 4.76 -10.50 19.41
CA PHE A 33 4.97 -10.73 17.99
C PHE A 33 6.39 -10.43 17.56
N THR A 34 7.00 -11.38 16.85
CA THR A 34 8.19 -11.16 16.04
C THR A 34 7.75 -11.09 14.59
N VAL A 35 7.94 -9.92 13.95
CA VAL A 35 7.62 -9.72 12.54
C VAL A 35 8.89 -9.81 11.72
N ALA A 36 8.94 -10.70 10.73
CA ALA A 36 10.06 -10.79 9.79
C ALA A 36 9.60 -10.29 8.41
N CYS A 37 10.24 -9.26 7.87
CA CYS A 37 9.83 -8.63 6.61
C CYS A 37 11.02 -7.97 5.90
N GLY A 38 10.82 -7.48 4.68
CA GLY A 38 11.83 -6.68 3.98
C GLY A 38 11.98 -5.28 4.57
N ALA A 39 13.12 -4.65 4.29
CA ALA A 39 13.45 -3.31 4.81
C ALA A 39 12.38 -2.27 4.45
N ALA A 40 11.86 -2.30 3.22
CA ALA A 40 10.83 -1.36 2.78
C ALA A 40 9.50 -1.48 3.53
N ALA A 41 9.15 -2.69 4.02
CA ALA A 41 7.89 -2.92 4.74
C ALA A 41 8.03 -2.81 6.27
N ALA A 42 9.25 -2.84 6.81
CA ALA A 42 9.49 -2.86 8.26
C ALA A 42 8.81 -1.69 9.01
N PRO A 43 8.84 -0.44 8.50
CA PRO A 43 8.22 0.68 9.18
C PRO A 43 6.70 0.54 9.40
N LEU A 44 6.00 -0.25 8.56
CA LEU A 44 4.56 -0.50 8.71
C LEU A 44 4.19 -1.20 10.02
N PHE A 45 5.14 -1.94 10.61
CA PHE A 45 4.91 -2.75 11.81
C PHE A 45 5.52 -2.14 13.07
N GLU A 46 6.30 -1.07 12.97
CA GLU A 46 7.03 -0.52 14.13
C GLU A 46 6.13 0.02 15.23
N ALA A 47 4.99 0.57 14.88
CA ALA A 47 4.01 1.07 15.85
C ALA A 47 2.98 0.02 16.31
N MET A 48 3.12 -1.26 15.92
CA MET A 48 2.24 -2.34 16.39
C MET A 48 2.42 -2.55 17.90
N PRO A 49 1.35 -2.45 18.74
CA PRO A 49 1.47 -2.44 20.20
C PRO A 49 2.14 -3.69 20.80
N GLN A 50 1.85 -4.88 20.24
CA GLN A 50 2.32 -6.17 20.76
C GLN A 50 3.63 -6.65 20.08
N ARG A 51 4.22 -5.80 19.24
CA ARG A 51 5.48 -6.12 18.56
C ARG A 51 6.65 -6.19 19.55
N ALA A 52 7.24 -7.37 19.70
CA ALA A 52 8.44 -7.55 20.48
C ALA A 52 9.71 -7.15 19.71
N ARG A 53 9.76 -7.49 18.41
CA ARG A 53 10.87 -7.09 17.52
C ARG A 53 10.49 -7.23 16.05
N THR A 54 11.21 -6.50 15.18
CA THR A 54 11.21 -6.70 13.73
C THR A 54 12.53 -7.33 13.28
N ILE A 55 12.47 -8.37 12.44
CA ILE A 55 13.63 -8.97 11.78
C ILE A 55 13.62 -8.53 10.33
N VAL A 56 14.51 -7.59 9.99
CA VAL A 56 14.64 -7.11 8.62
C VAL A 56 15.40 -8.13 7.77
N LEU A 57 14.79 -8.58 6.69
CA LEU A 57 15.34 -9.53 5.73
C LEU A 57 15.97 -8.78 4.56
N LYS A 58 17.28 -8.82 4.45
CA LYS A 58 18.02 -8.32 3.28
C LYS A 58 18.09 -9.44 2.24
N LYS A 59 17.55 -9.20 1.04
CA LYS A 59 17.64 -10.16 -0.07
C LYS A 59 19.11 -10.44 -0.41
N GLY A 60 19.55 -11.67 -0.19
CA GLY A 60 20.91 -12.14 -0.50
C GLY A 60 20.95 -13.09 -1.69
N LYS A 61 22.15 -13.30 -2.24
CA LYS A 61 22.41 -14.35 -3.23
C LYS A 61 22.04 -15.72 -2.65
N PHE A 62 21.67 -16.68 -3.51
CA PHE A 62 21.34 -18.07 -3.14
C PHE A 62 20.26 -18.22 -2.04
N LYS A 63 19.37 -17.22 -1.87
CA LYS A 63 18.31 -17.24 -0.84
C LYS A 63 18.84 -17.38 0.60
N LEU A 64 20.10 -17.05 0.89
CA LEU A 64 20.72 -17.15 2.23
C LEU A 64 19.99 -16.36 3.32
N HIS A 65 19.19 -15.36 2.94
CA HIS A 65 18.35 -14.63 3.91
C HIS A 65 17.35 -15.53 4.65
N TRP A 66 16.93 -16.66 4.07
CA TRP A 66 16.08 -17.63 4.75
C TRP A 66 16.84 -18.41 5.83
N PHE A 67 18.08 -18.80 5.53
CA PHE A 67 18.95 -19.42 6.51
C PHE A 67 19.29 -18.45 7.66
N ALA A 68 19.57 -17.20 7.34
CA ALA A 68 19.77 -16.15 8.35
C ALA A 68 18.53 -15.91 9.23
N LEU A 69 17.32 -15.99 8.65
CA LEU A 69 16.09 -15.92 9.42
C LEU A 69 15.92 -17.16 10.31
N TRP A 70 16.19 -18.34 9.78
CA TRP A 70 16.13 -19.59 10.54
C TRP A 70 17.06 -19.54 11.76
N LEU A 71 18.31 -19.16 11.62
CA LEU A 71 19.25 -18.99 12.72
C LEU A 71 18.74 -18.03 13.81
N ARG A 72 18.04 -16.96 13.42
CA ARG A 72 17.48 -15.96 14.36
C ARG A 72 16.20 -16.43 15.07
N THR A 73 15.59 -17.52 14.61
CA THR A 73 14.26 -17.95 15.06
C THR A 73 14.23 -19.38 15.60
N VAL A 74 15.18 -20.25 15.22
CA VAL A 74 15.19 -21.69 15.53
C VAL A 74 15.34 -21.98 17.03
N ALA A 75 16.08 -21.15 17.77
CA ALA A 75 16.27 -21.33 19.22
C ALA A 75 15.01 -20.97 20.05
N ASN A 76 13.95 -20.47 19.41
CA ASN A 76 12.71 -20.15 20.09
C ASN A 76 11.67 -21.24 19.86
N PHE A 77 10.87 -21.50 20.89
CA PHE A 77 9.61 -22.21 20.73
C PHE A 77 8.51 -21.18 20.40
N TRP A 78 7.77 -21.43 19.33
CA TRP A 78 6.70 -20.56 18.85
C TRP A 78 5.33 -21.16 19.14
N ASP A 79 4.42 -20.40 19.71
CA ASP A 79 3.03 -20.85 19.83
C ASP A 79 2.35 -20.87 18.46
N ILE A 80 2.61 -19.84 17.65
CA ILE A 80 2.15 -19.76 16.26
C ILE A 80 3.29 -19.24 15.37
N ALA A 81 3.54 -19.93 14.25
CA ALA A 81 4.44 -19.48 13.21
C ALA A 81 3.69 -19.37 11.88
N VAL A 82 3.62 -18.16 11.33
CA VAL A 82 2.91 -17.83 10.08
C VAL A 82 3.89 -17.38 9.01
N ASP A 83 3.82 -17.98 7.84
CA ASP A 83 4.64 -17.62 6.67
C ASP A 83 3.77 -17.16 5.51
N MET A 84 3.61 -15.82 5.37
CA MET A 84 2.86 -15.18 4.28
C MET A 84 3.66 -15.12 2.96
N ARG A 85 4.89 -15.63 2.94
CA ARG A 85 5.76 -15.67 1.74
C ARG A 85 5.85 -17.03 1.08
N GLY A 86 5.29 -18.05 1.73
CA GLY A 86 5.32 -19.40 1.19
C GLY A 86 6.72 -20.04 1.16
N SER A 87 7.67 -19.54 1.97
CA SER A 87 9.06 -20.03 1.95
C SER A 87 9.24 -21.43 2.51
N GLY A 88 8.29 -21.89 3.31
CA GLY A 88 8.39 -23.16 4.02
C GLY A 88 9.23 -23.12 5.29
N LEU A 89 9.83 -21.98 5.66
CA LEU A 89 10.66 -21.83 6.85
C LEU A 89 9.99 -22.36 8.13
N VAL A 90 8.68 -22.13 8.27
CA VAL A 90 7.93 -22.49 9.48
C VAL A 90 7.94 -23.99 9.78
N TRP A 91 8.20 -24.84 8.78
CA TRP A 91 8.30 -26.29 8.96
C TRP A 91 9.59 -26.72 9.65
N PHE A 92 10.61 -25.86 9.66
CA PHE A 92 11.91 -26.09 10.29
C PHE A 92 12.05 -25.38 11.65
N LEU A 93 10.93 -24.96 12.25
CA LEU A 93 10.88 -24.29 13.55
C LEU A 93 10.11 -25.13 14.56
N ALA A 94 10.50 -25.08 15.83
CA ALA A 94 9.70 -25.62 16.92
C ALA A 94 8.48 -24.71 17.15
N ALA A 95 7.29 -25.21 16.78
CA ALA A 95 6.05 -24.45 16.92
C ALA A 95 4.85 -25.36 17.17
N ASN A 96 3.86 -24.89 17.99
CA ASN A 96 2.59 -25.60 18.20
C ASN A 96 1.71 -25.55 16.95
N ARG A 97 1.54 -24.36 16.38
CA ARG A 97 0.75 -24.17 15.16
C ARG A 97 1.62 -23.54 14.07
N ARG A 98 1.57 -24.12 12.89
CA ARG A 98 2.25 -23.61 11.68
C ARG A 98 1.22 -23.33 10.62
N ALA A 99 1.38 -22.19 9.94
CA ALA A 99 0.54 -21.79 8.82
C ALA A 99 1.41 -21.18 7.73
N ARG A 100 1.15 -21.51 6.48
CA ARG A 100 1.91 -21.05 5.34
C ARG A 100 0.98 -20.73 4.17
N LEU A 101 1.23 -19.62 3.49
CA LEU A 101 0.65 -19.35 2.18
C LEU A 101 1.26 -20.36 1.19
N ALA A 102 0.50 -21.37 0.79
CA ALA A 102 0.99 -22.48 -0.04
C ALA A 102 1.14 -22.05 -1.51
N SER A 103 0.06 -21.53 -2.08
CA SER A 103 -0.01 -20.97 -3.42
C SER A 103 -0.91 -19.75 -3.40
N ARG A 104 -0.70 -18.83 -4.33
CA ARG A 104 -1.59 -17.68 -4.50
C ARG A 104 -2.78 -18.10 -5.35
N ASP A 105 -3.97 -17.76 -4.89
CA ASP A 105 -5.19 -17.88 -5.68
C ASP A 105 -5.38 -16.57 -6.46
N GLU A 106 -5.22 -16.63 -7.77
CA GLU A 106 -5.33 -15.45 -8.64
C GLU A 106 -6.78 -15.06 -8.94
N THR A 107 -7.75 -15.84 -8.47
CA THR A 107 -9.17 -15.56 -8.69
C THR A 107 -9.80 -14.70 -7.61
N ILE A 108 -9.12 -14.51 -6.46
CA ILE A 108 -9.61 -13.76 -5.31
C ILE A 108 -8.70 -12.60 -4.93
N HIS A 109 -9.22 -11.72 -4.10
CA HIS A 109 -8.46 -10.60 -3.57
C HIS A 109 -7.35 -11.05 -2.62
N ARG A 110 -6.18 -10.36 -2.60
CA ARG A 110 -5.01 -10.73 -1.76
C ARG A 110 -5.30 -10.67 -0.26
N VAL A 111 -6.25 -9.87 0.18
CA VAL A 111 -6.72 -9.87 1.59
C VAL A 111 -7.43 -11.18 1.93
N GLU A 112 -8.27 -11.67 1.03
CA GLU A 112 -8.97 -12.95 1.20
C GLU A 112 -7.99 -14.12 1.17
N ASP A 113 -7.05 -14.10 0.21
CA ASP A 113 -6.00 -15.10 0.08
C ASP A 113 -5.11 -15.17 1.35
N ALA A 114 -4.76 -14.01 1.90
CA ALA A 114 -4.04 -13.93 3.16
C ALA A 114 -4.85 -14.50 4.35
N ALA A 115 -6.14 -14.19 4.42
CA ALA A 115 -7.04 -14.64 5.50
C ALA A 115 -7.18 -16.17 5.53
N ARG A 116 -7.19 -16.83 4.36
CA ARG A 116 -7.30 -18.29 4.22
C ARG A 116 -6.15 -19.03 4.90
N VAL A 117 -4.97 -18.42 5.03
CA VAL A 117 -3.79 -19.04 5.68
C VAL A 117 -4.09 -19.48 7.12
N LEU A 118 -4.97 -18.74 7.81
CA LEU A 118 -5.39 -19.05 9.19
C LEU A 118 -6.88 -19.40 9.31
N GLY A 119 -7.60 -19.46 8.19
CA GLY A 119 -9.03 -19.75 8.16
C GLY A 119 -9.89 -18.63 8.73
N PHE A 120 -9.48 -17.37 8.55
CA PHE A 120 -10.28 -16.24 9.01
C PHE A 120 -11.40 -15.92 8.02
N ALA A 121 -12.63 -15.90 8.53
CA ALA A 121 -13.84 -15.53 7.83
C ALA A 121 -14.74 -14.70 8.78
N PRO A 122 -15.22 -13.50 8.39
CA PRO A 122 -14.82 -12.77 7.17
C PRO A 122 -13.34 -12.40 7.15
N PRO A 123 -12.75 -12.10 5.97
CA PRO A 123 -11.36 -11.68 5.86
C PRO A 123 -11.12 -10.39 6.67
N PRO A 124 -10.12 -10.34 7.57
CA PRO A 124 -9.83 -9.15 8.34
C PRO A 124 -9.25 -8.05 7.44
N ALA A 125 -9.80 -6.85 7.55
CA ALA A 125 -9.32 -5.69 6.80
C ALA A 125 -7.87 -5.36 7.17
N PRO A 126 -7.05 -4.88 6.20
CA PRO A 126 -5.72 -4.36 6.47
C PRO A 126 -5.72 -3.27 7.54
N VAL A 127 -4.70 -3.27 8.40
CA VAL A 127 -4.56 -2.32 9.50
C VAL A 127 -3.23 -1.59 9.38
N LEU A 128 -3.28 -0.28 9.50
CA LEU A 128 -2.13 0.62 9.54
C LEU A 128 -1.87 1.07 10.98
N TRP A 129 -0.66 0.79 11.50
CA TRP A 129 -0.23 1.28 12.79
C TRP A 129 0.65 2.51 12.63
N LEU A 130 0.27 3.62 13.27
CA LEU A 130 0.96 4.90 13.19
C LEU A 130 1.46 5.33 14.56
N SER A 131 2.75 5.65 14.66
CA SER A 131 3.32 6.23 15.86
C SER A 131 2.93 7.70 16.01
N ASP A 132 2.89 8.21 17.25
CA ASP A 132 2.61 9.63 17.48
C ASP A 132 3.72 10.53 16.91
N ALA A 133 4.94 10.05 16.84
CA ALA A 133 6.04 10.76 16.17
C ALA A 133 5.76 10.97 14.68
N ALA A 134 5.35 9.89 13.97
CA ALA A 134 4.98 9.97 12.55
C ALA A 134 3.76 10.89 12.32
N LYS A 135 2.74 10.81 13.19
CA LYS A 135 1.56 11.69 13.12
C LYS A 135 1.93 13.17 13.28
N ARG A 136 2.80 13.49 14.26
CA ARG A 136 3.29 14.88 14.46
C ARG A 136 4.12 15.37 13.27
N ALA A 137 5.01 14.52 12.73
CA ALA A 137 5.79 14.87 11.54
C ALA A 137 4.89 15.16 10.34
N ALA A 138 3.91 14.30 10.09
CA ALA A 138 2.92 14.48 9.04
C ALA A 138 2.10 15.77 9.21
N ALA A 139 1.65 16.08 10.42
CA ALA A 139 0.92 17.31 10.71
C ALA A 139 1.77 18.57 10.40
N LYS A 140 3.05 18.55 10.75
CA LYS A 140 3.98 19.64 10.44
C LYS A 140 4.19 19.82 8.93
N LEU A 141 4.28 18.73 8.17
CA LEU A 141 4.48 18.76 6.72
C LEU A 141 3.24 19.26 5.98
N LEU A 142 2.08 18.72 6.37
CA LEU A 142 0.84 19.05 5.68
C LEU A 142 0.19 20.35 6.20
N GLY A 143 0.41 20.73 7.47
CA GLY A 143 -0.27 21.85 8.15
C GLY A 143 -1.80 21.65 8.20
N ASP A 144 -2.55 22.76 8.21
CA ASP A 144 -4.00 22.75 8.33
C ASP A 144 -4.69 22.90 6.96
N GLY A 145 -5.95 22.47 6.87
CA GLY A 145 -6.78 22.53 5.67
C GLY A 145 -6.82 21.25 4.86
N PRO A 146 -7.62 21.24 3.78
CA PRO A 146 -7.81 20.04 2.98
C PRO A 146 -6.54 19.65 2.21
N VAL A 147 -6.38 18.36 1.99
CA VAL A 147 -5.21 17.77 1.30
C VAL A 147 -5.67 16.74 0.27
N LEU A 148 -5.27 16.96 -0.99
CA LEU A 148 -5.31 15.95 -2.03
C LEU A 148 -3.97 15.20 -2.06
N ALA A 149 -3.98 13.91 -1.78
CA ALA A 149 -2.81 13.05 -1.84
C ALA A 149 -2.73 12.37 -3.21
N LEU A 150 -1.59 12.48 -3.90
CA LEU A 150 -1.36 11.85 -5.21
C LEU A 150 -0.23 10.83 -5.12
N GLY A 151 -0.55 9.55 -5.38
CA GLY A 151 0.42 8.48 -5.57
C GLY A 151 0.80 8.37 -7.05
N ALA A 152 1.50 9.37 -7.57
CA ALA A 152 1.72 9.55 -9.00
C ALA A 152 2.85 8.69 -9.58
N THR A 153 3.57 7.93 -8.74
CA THR A 153 4.68 7.08 -9.13
C THR A 153 4.38 5.59 -8.95
N ALA A 154 5.20 4.73 -9.53
CA ALA A 154 5.19 3.29 -9.31
C ALA A 154 6.57 2.72 -9.62
N ASN A 155 6.83 1.50 -9.15
CA ASN A 155 8.09 0.78 -9.41
C ASN A 155 8.27 0.32 -10.86
N TRP A 156 7.31 0.59 -11.72
CA TRP A 156 7.32 0.27 -13.15
C TRP A 156 6.50 1.30 -13.93
N SER A 157 7.11 1.90 -14.95
CA SER A 157 6.54 2.99 -15.77
C SER A 157 5.20 2.62 -16.41
N GLY A 158 5.02 1.37 -16.83
CA GLY A 158 3.75 0.88 -17.42
C GLY A 158 2.53 1.03 -16.49
N LYS A 159 2.72 1.21 -15.20
CA LYS A 159 1.65 1.45 -14.22
C LYS A 159 1.44 2.92 -13.88
N ILE A 160 2.19 3.82 -14.47
CA ILE A 160 2.11 5.25 -14.14
C ILE A 160 1.11 5.93 -15.08
N TRP A 161 0.05 6.47 -14.53
CA TRP A 161 -0.84 7.38 -15.27
C TRP A 161 -0.09 8.65 -15.63
N PRO A 162 -0.25 9.22 -16.84
CA PRO A 162 0.52 10.36 -17.30
C PRO A 162 0.52 11.52 -16.30
N PRO A 163 1.67 12.16 -16.03
CA PRO A 163 1.76 13.27 -15.06
C PRO A 163 0.84 14.46 -15.39
N GLU A 164 0.65 14.74 -16.68
CA GLU A 164 -0.27 15.76 -17.18
C GLU A 164 -1.73 15.48 -16.81
N ASN A 165 -2.13 14.23 -16.77
CA ASN A 165 -3.47 13.82 -16.37
C ASN A 165 -3.67 13.95 -14.85
N PHE A 166 -2.64 13.63 -14.03
CA PHE A 166 -2.67 13.91 -12.60
C PHE A 166 -2.77 15.41 -12.32
N LEU A 167 -2.07 16.24 -13.10
CA LEU A 167 -2.14 17.69 -12.99
C LEU A 167 -3.56 18.20 -13.30
N ALA A 168 -4.13 17.80 -14.43
CA ALA A 168 -5.48 18.19 -14.83
C ALA A 168 -6.53 17.76 -13.79
N LEU A 169 -6.40 16.52 -13.25
CA LEU A 169 -7.26 16.04 -12.17
C LEU A 169 -7.13 16.91 -10.91
N ALA A 170 -5.90 17.23 -10.51
CA ALA A 170 -5.65 18.05 -9.32
C ALA A 170 -6.28 19.45 -9.48
N GLU A 171 -6.13 20.07 -10.64
CA GLU A 171 -6.77 21.34 -10.95
C GLU A 171 -8.28 21.25 -10.88
N ALA A 172 -8.89 20.25 -11.52
CA ALA A 172 -10.34 20.06 -11.53
C ALA A 172 -10.93 19.83 -10.13
N LEU A 173 -10.20 19.13 -9.24
CA LEU A 173 -10.67 18.83 -7.87
C LEU A 173 -10.43 19.98 -6.88
N THR A 174 -9.42 20.85 -7.12
CA THR A 174 -8.99 21.88 -6.15
C THR A 174 -9.29 23.32 -6.57
N ALA A 175 -9.84 23.54 -7.78
CA ALA A 175 -10.25 24.85 -8.26
C ALA A 175 -11.28 25.53 -7.34
N PRO A 176 -11.45 26.84 -7.38
CA PRO A 176 -12.51 27.56 -6.66
C PRO A 176 -13.89 26.95 -6.95
N GLY A 177 -14.62 26.60 -5.90
CA GLY A 177 -15.94 25.95 -6.02
C GLY A 177 -15.89 24.43 -6.26
N ALA A 178 -14.71 23.83 -6.45
CA ALA A 178 -14.57 22.38 -6.56
C ALA A 178 -14.70 21.67 -5.19
N VAL A 179 -14.80 20.34 -5.22
CA VAL A 179 -15.08 19.49 -4.04
C VAL A 179 -13.98 19.54 -2.97
N LEU A 180 -12.74 19.85 -3.37
CA LEU A 180 -11.58 20.09 -2.51
C LEU A 180 -10.98 21.47 -2.76
N ALA A 181 -11.83 22.50 -2.92
CA ALA A 181 -11.40 23.87 -3.22
C ALA A 181 -10.31 24.33 -2.23
N GLY A 182 -9.21 24.84 -2.77
CA GLY A 182 -8.07 25.35 -1.99
C GLY A 182 -7.21 24.26 -1.33
N ALA A 183 -7.43 22.99 -1.61
CA ALA A 183 -6.59 21.92 -1.08
C ALA A 183 -5.14 22.05 -1.53
N ARG A 184 -4.22 21.74 -0.61
CA ARG A 184 -2.83 21.51 -0.96
C ARG A 184 -2.68 20.12 -1.58
N ILE A 185 -1.70 19.98 -2.45
CA ILE A 185 -1.50 18.77 -3.22
C ILE A 185 -0.21 18.11 -2.75
N ALA A 186 -0.34 17.00 -1.99
CA ALA A 186 0.79 16.24 -1.53
C ALA A 186 1.10 15.09 -2.52
N VAL A 187 2.29 15.10 -3.09
CA VAL A 187 2.75 14.10 -4.07
C VAL A 187 3.64 13.10 -3.36
N PHE A 188 3.29 11.82 -3.45
CA PHE A 188 3.97 10.72 -2.79
C PHE A 188 4.65 9.79 -3.78
N GLY A 189 5.82 9.30 -3.40
CA GLY A 189 6.59 8.30 -4.12
C GLY A 189 7.71 7.74 -3.28
N GLY A 190 8.32 6.64 -3.74
CA GLY A 190 9.47 6.02 -3.09
C GLY A 190 10.80 6.71 -3.39
N PRO A 191 11.86 6.35 -2.65
CA PRO A 191 13.22 6.76 -3.00
C PRO A 191 13.58 6.28 -4.41
N GLY A 192 14.16 7.18 -5.23
CA GLY A 192 14.53 6.93 -6.63
C GLY A 192 13.42 7.21 -7.64
N GLU A 193 12.22 7.63 -7.21
CA GLU A 193 11.08 7.93 -8.07
C GLU A 193 10.94 9.45 -8.37
N GLN A 194 11.88 10.28 -7.89
CA GLN A 194 11.84 11.75 -8.02
C GLN A 194 11.75 12.20 -9.49
N ALA A 195 12.50 11.56 -10.39
CA ALA A 195 12.48 11.92 -11.81
C ALA A 195 11.11 11.67 -12.45
N ALA A 196 10.39 10.63 -12.03
CA ALA A 196 9.05 10.33 -12.52
C ALA A 196 7.99 11.34 -12.01
N ALA A 197 8.18 11.88 -10.81
CA ALA A 197 7.27 12.86 -10.21
C ALA A 197 7.56 14.31 -10.64
N ALA A 198 8.77 14.61 -11.12
CA ALA A 198 9.22 15.98 -11.40
C ALA A 198 8.29 16.76 -12.35
N PRO A 199 7.75 16.20 -13.46
CA PRO A 199 6.85 16.94 -14.33
C PRO A 199 5.56 17.36 -13.61
N LEU A 200 4.99 16.48 -12.79
CA LEU A 200 3.79 16.78 -12.00
C LEU A 200 4.07 17.87 -10.96
N LEU A 201 5.15 17.74 -10.19
CA LEU A 201 5.55 18.71 -9.18
C LEU A 201 5.78 20.10 -9.79
N ALA A 202 6.44 20.17 -10.94
CA ALA A 202 6.64 21.43 -11.67
C ALA A 202 5.32 22.06 -12.12
N GLY A 203 4.38 21.27 -12.63
CA GLY A 203 3.06 21.75 -13.04
C GLY A 203 2.21 22.27 -11.88
N ILE A 204 2.22 21.60 -10.72
CA ILE A 204 1.49 22.04 -9.51
C ILE A 204 2.11 23.32 -8.93
N GLY A 205 3.43 23.47 -9.01
CA GLY A 205 4.16 24.65 -8.54
C GLY A 205 4.08 24.81 -7.01
N ALA A 206 3.85 26.05 -6.55
CA ALA A 206 3.91 26.43 -5.12
C ALA A 206 2.86 25.71 -4.22
N ARG A 207 1.83 25.11 -4.80
CA ARG A 207 0.81 24.33 -4.05
C ARG A 207 1.26 22.89 -3.75
N ALA A 208 2.35 22.45 -4.35
CA ALA A 208 2.87 21.08 -4.16
C ALA A 208 3.55 20.93 -2.81
N ILE A 209 3.24 19.82 -2.14
CA ILE A 209 4.04 19.29 -1.03
C ILE A 209 4.76 18.06 -1.57
N ASP A 210 6.06 18.19 -1.83
CA ASP A 210 6.89 17.11 -2.35
C ASP A 210 7.30 16.14 -1.23
N LEU A 211 6.71 14.94 -1.25
CA LEU A 211 7.00 13.84 -0.34
C LEU A 211 7.60 12.62 -1.06
N VAL A 212 8.12 12.82 -2.28
CA VAL A 212 8.71 11.76 -3.10
C VAL A 212 10.12 11.43 -2.64
N GLY A 213 10.28 10.34 -1.88
CA GLY A 213 11.57 9.90 -1.35
C GLY A 213 12.22 10.85 -0.33
N THR A 214 11.49 11.86 0.15
CA THR A 214 11.98 12.88 1.10
C THR A 214 11.66 12.54 2.56
N VAL A 215 10.73 11.62 2.77
CA VAL A 215 10.29 11.17 4.11
C VAL A 215 10.34 9.65 4.21
N ASP A 216 10.42 9.13 5.43
CA ASP A 216 10.29 7.70 5.66
C ASP A 216 8.84 7.20 5.45
N LEU A 217 8.69 5.88 5.31
CA LEU A 217 7.38 5.27 5.04
C LEU A 217 6.37 5.52 6.19
N ALA A 218 6.80 5.58 7.44
CA ALA A 218 5.89 5.81 8.56
C ALA A 218 5.33 7.24 8.53
N THR A 219 6.18 8.21 8.22
CA THR A 219 5.79 9.61 8.03
C THR A 219 4.90 9.78 6.79
N ALA A 220 5.25 9.13 5.65
CA ALA A 220 4.42 9.14 4.45
C ALA A 220 3.04 8.53 4.72
N ALA A 221 2.98 7.39 5.41
CA ALA A 221 1.73 6.74 5.78
C ALA A 221 0.86 7.61 6.71
N ALA A 222 1.48 8.31 7.67
CA ALA A 222 0.78 9.24 8.55
C ALA A 222 0.30 10.49 7.79
N ALA A 223 1.04 10.96 6.80
CA ALA A 223 0.62 12.06 5.93
C ALA A 223 -0.56 11.65 5.03
N ILE A 224 -0.50 10.47 4.42
CA ILE A 224 -1.61 9.90 3.65
C ILE A 224 -2.87 9.79 4.51
N ALA A 225 -2.75 9.30 5.76
CA ALA A 225 -3.88 9.14 6.69
C ALA A 225 -4.57 10.47 7.08
N ARG A 226 -3.97 11.62 6.78
CA ARG A 226 -4.54 12.95 6.98
C ARG A 226 -5.14 13.57 5.72
N ALA A 227 -5.03 12.91 4.58
CA ALA A 227 -5.60 13.43 3.34
C ALA A 227 -7.12 13.28 3.31
N ASP A 228 -7.78 14.16 2.58
CA ASP A 228 -9.22 14.07 2.31
C ASP A 228 -9.54 13.09 1.18
N LEU A 229 -8.58 12.92 0.27
CA LEU A 229 -8.65 11.98 -0.85
C LEU A 229 -7.24 11.53 -1.23
N PHE A 230 -7.09 10.25 -1.51
CA PHE A 230 -5.92 9.70 -2.17
C PHE A 230 -6.31 9.22 -3.58
N VAL A 231 -5.57 9.68 -4.60
CA VAL A 231 -5.65 9.13 -5.96
C VAL A 231 -4.26 8.66 -6.37
N GLY A 232 -4.14 7.44 -6.86
CA GLY A 232 -2.83 6.95 -7.26
C GLY A 232 -2.83 5.66 -8.05
N ASN A 233 -1.68 5.39 -8.65
CA ASN A 233 -1.41 4.16 -9.38
C ASN A 233 -1.47 2.93 -8.46
N ASP A 234 -1.67 1.73 -9.03
CA ASP A 234 -1.52 0.46 -8.30
C ASP A 234 -0.11 0.33 -7.72
N SER A 235 0.02 0.73 -6.47
CA SER A 235 1.29 0.79 -5.73
C SER A 235 1.10 0.44 -4.25
N GLY A 236 2.22 0.29 -3.53
CA GLY A 236 2.19 0.04 -2.08
C GLY A 236 1.52 1.16 -1.30
N LEU A 237 1.67 2.42 -1.72
CA LEU A 237 1.08 3.59 -1.06
C LEU A 237 -0.44 3.66 -1.22
N MET A 238 -0.99 3.18 -2.33
CA MET A 238 -2.43 3.03 -2.51
C MET A 238 -3.03 2.08 -1.46
N HIS A 239 -2.36 0.96 -1.17
CA HIS A 239 -2.81 0.03 -0.12
C HIS A 239 -2.66 0.62 1.29
N VAL A 240 -1.64 1.45 1.52
CA VAL A 240 -1.48 2.22 2.77
C VAL A 240 -2.63 3.21 2.93
N ALA A 241 -3.00 3.93 1.88
CA ALA A 241 -4.12 4.87 1.88
C ALA A 241 -5.45 4.15 2.20
N ALA A 242 -5.74 3.06 1.51
CA ALA A 242 -6.94 2.27 1.78
C ALA A 242 -7.00 1.73 3.22
N ALA A 243 -5.87 1.24 3.75
CA ALA A 243 -5.78 0.75 5.13
C ALA A 243 -5.89 1.85 6.19
N SER A 244 -5.63 3.10 5.85
CA SER A 244 -5.81 4.24 6.74
C SER A 244 -7.26 4.71 6.85
N GLY A 245 -8.16 4.22 5.98
CA GLY A 245 -9.56 4.62 5.92
C GLY A 245 -9.83 5.88 5.08
N VAL A 246 -8.81 6.51 4.53
CA VAL A 246 -8.96 7.67 3.63
C VAL A 246 -9.67 7.25 2.35
N PRO A 247 -10.59 8.07 1.81
CA PRO A 247 -11.16 7.84 0.49
C PRO A 247 -10.04 7.61 -0.53
N THR A 248 -9.98 6.40 -1.10
CA THR A 248 -8.85 5.95 -1.92
C THR A 248 -9.32 5.49 -3.29
N LEU A 249 -8.83 6.16 -4.34
CA LEU A 249 -9.08 5.83 -5.74
C LEU A 249 -7.81 5.27 -6.39
N GLY A 250 -7.83 3.99 -6.75
CA GLY A 250 -6.73 3.30 -7.42
C GLY A 250 -6.86 3.32 -8.94
N LEU A 251 -5.76 3.52 -9.67
CA LEU A 251 -5.69 3.50 -11.13
C LEU A 251 -5.05 2.21 -11.61
N PHE A 252 -5.75 1.49 -12.49
CA PHE A 252 -5.37 0.15 -12.95
C PHE A 252 -5.30 0.05 -14.48
N GLY A 253 -4.36 -0.75 -14.94
CA GLY A 253 -4.21 -1.12 -16.34
C GLY A 253 -3.63 -2.52 -16.44
N PRO A 254 -2.28 -2.69 -16.41
CA PRO A 254 -1.63 -3.99 -16.55
C PRO A 254 -1.77 -4.91 -15.31
N SER A 255 -2.20 -4.35 -14.17
CA SER A 255 -2.47 -5.14 -12.96
C SER A 255 -3.91 -5.63 -12.92
N ASP A 256 -4.13 -6.78 -12.30
CA ASP A 256 -5.46 -7.32 -12.09
C ASP A 256 -6.10 -6.70 -10.82
N GLU A 257 -7.13 -5.89 -11.02
CA GLU A 257 -7.85 -5.22 -9.93
C GLU A 257 -8.60 -6.21 -9.02
N ARG A 258 -8.95 -7.40 -9.50
CA ARG A 258 -9.57 -8.44 -8.68
C ARG A 258 -8.67 -8.81 -7.51
N ASN A 259 -7.36 -8.85 -7.76
CA ASN A 259 -6.37 -9.21 -6.76
C ASN A 259 -5.90 -8.03 -5.92
N PHE A 260 -5.83 -6.82 -6.51
CA PHE A 260 -5.08 -5.69 -5.93
C PHE A 260 -5.85 -4.38 -5.80
N ARG A 261 -7.18 -4.33 -6.13
CA ARG A 261 -7.92 -3.09 -5.88
C ARG A 261 -7.77 -2.65 -4.41
N PRO A 262 -7.87 -1.34 -4.11
CA PRO A 262 -7.82 -0.89 -2.73
C PRO A 262 -8.97 -1.51 -1.93
N TRP A 263 -8.67 -1.99 -0.71
CA TRP A 263 -9.60 -2.71 0.14
C TRP A 263 -10.28 -1.80 1.14
N GLY A 264 -11.60 -1.85 1.22
CA GLY A 264 -12.40 -1.11 2.22
C GLY A 264 -13.64 -0.45 1.63
N ALA A 265 -14.52 0.04 2.51
CA ALA A 265 -15.75 0.74 2.12
C ALA A 265 -15.43 2.06 1.38
N ASN A 266 -14.43 2.81 1.86
CA ASN A 266 -13.97 4.08 1.28
C ASN A 266 -12.94 3.87 0.17
N ALA A 267 -13.10 2.80 -0.64
CA ALA A 267 -12.17 2.50 -1.71
C ALA A 267 -12.91 2.29 -3.03
N ALA A 268 -12.28 2.73 -4.12
CA ALA A 268 -12.74 2.56 -5.48
C ALA A 268 -11.56 2.42 -6.43
N PHE A 269 -11.81 2.03 -7.67
CA PHE A 269 -10.81 1.98 -8.71
C PHE A 269 -11.37 2.40 -10.06
N VAL A 270 -10.49 2.88 -10.92
CA VAL A 270 -10.71 3.10 -12.35
C VAL A 270 -9.66 2.29 -13.10
N ARG A 271 -10.05 1.68 -14.22
CA ARG A 271 -9.09 0.93 -15.04
C ARG A 271 -9.22 1.30 -16.51
N THR A 272 -8.20 0.93 -17.28
CA THR A 272 -8.22 0.97 -18.73
C THR A 272 -9.35 0.09 -19.29
N ALA A 273 -9.90 0.47 -20.42
CA ALA A 273 -10.90 -0.37 -21.13
C ALA A 273 -10.29 -1.67 -21.66
N GLU A 274 -9.00 -1.63 -21.98
CA GLU A 274 -8.25 -2.78 -22.48
C GLU A 274 -7.98 -3.81 -21.38
N SER A 275 -8.05 -5.08 -21.75
CA SER A 275 -7.62 -6.16 -20.88
C SER A 275 -6.09 -6.12 -20.65
N LYS A 276 -5.63 -6.78 -19.58
CA LYS A 276 -4.20 -6.96 -19.33
C LYS A 276 -3.46 -7.51 -20.54
N ASP A 277 -4.01 -8.55 -21.16
CA ASP A 277 -3.37 -9.22 -22.31
C ASP A 277 -3.31 -8.29 -23.54
N ALA A 278 -4.36 -7.51 -23.78
CA ALA A 278 -4.38 -6.52 -24.85
C ALA A 278 -3.34 -5.40 -24.63
N LEU A 279 -3.17 -4.94 -23.38
CA LEU A 279 -2.14 -3.95 -23.04
C LEU A 279 -0.72 -4.47 -23.28
N PHE A 280 -0.45 -5.74 -22.95
CA PHE A 280 0.87 -6.34 -23.18
C PHE A 280 1.12 -6.71 -24.65
N ALA A 281 0.06 -6.89 -25.45
CA ALA A 281 0.17 -7.17 -26.90
C ALA A 281 0.40 -5.90 -27.75
N ARG A 282 0.35 -4.70 -27.16
CA ARG A 282 0.58 -3.45 -27.90
C ARG A 282 1.97 -3.42 -28.49
N ILE A 283 2.08 -2.95 -29.77
CA ILE A 283 3.35 -2.86 -30.51
C ILE A 283 4.34 -1.92 -29.81
N ASP A 284 3.85 -0.88 -29.16
CA ASP A 284 4.66 0.11 -28.44
C ASP A 284 5.14 -0.37 -27.06
N TYR A 285 4.65 -1.52 -26.58
CA TYR A 285 5.09 -2.07 -25.29
C TYR A 285 6.48 -2.68 -25.41
N GLN A 286 7.38 -2.13 -24.60
CA GLN A 286 8.73 -2.70 -24.41
C GLN A 286 8.92 -3.02 -22.92
N PRO A 287 9.23 -4.27 -22.53
CA PRO A 287 9.54 -4.60 -21.16
C PRO A 287 10.68 -3.73 -20.61
N GLY A 288 10.40 -2.98 -19.53
CA GLY A 288 11.38 -2.02 -18.96
C GLY A 288 11.43 -0.65 -19.67
N GLY A 289 10.61 -0.42 -20.69
CA GLY A 289 10.45 0.88 -21.34
C GLY A 289 9.77 1.93 -20.44
N SER A 290 9.83 3.20 -20.88
CA SER A 290 9.26 4.35 -20.15
C SER A 290 7.78 4.62 -20.45
N HIS A 291 7.13 3.83 -21.31
CA HIS A 291 5.77 4.10 -21.76
C HIS A 291 4.72 3.66 -20.74
N SER A 292 3.77 4.56 -20.48
CA SER A 292 2.58 4.27 -19.69
C SER A 292 1.61 3.35 -20.44
N LEU A 293 1.02 2.39 -19.74
CA LEU A 293 -0.09 1.57 -20.23
C LEU A 293 -1.46 2.07 -19.70
N LEU A 294 -1.49 3.24 -19.02
CA LEU A 294 -2.69 3.86 -18.47
C LEU A 294 -3.20 5.06 -19.29
N THR A 295 -2.65 5.28 -20.49
CA THR A 295 -2.95 6.45 -21.33
C THR A 295 -4.41 6.53 -21.77
N SER A 296 -5.14 5.41 -21.82
CA SER A 296 -6.57 5.38 -22.18
C SER A 296 -7.52 5.72 -21.03
N ILE A 297 -7.02 5.93 -19.81
CA ILE A 297 -7.84 6.40 -18.70
C ILE A 297 -8.03 7.93 -18.84
N ALA A 298 -9.25 8.33 -19.16
CA ALA A 298 -9.61 9.75 -19.29
C ALA A 298 -9.67 10.46 -17.92
N VAL A 299 -9.26 11.72 -17.87
CA VAL A 299 -9.25 12.54 -16.64
C VAL A 299 -10.67 12.67 -16.10
N GLU A 300 -11.65 12.89 -16.96
CA GLU A 300 -13.07 13.06 -16.60
C GLU A 300 -13.63 11.82 -15.91
N THR A 301 -13.20 10.63 -16.32
CA THR A 301 -13.59 9.36 -15.67
C THR A 301 -13.05 9.28 -14.25
N VAL A 302 -11.78 9.64 -14.05
CA VAL A 302 -11.13 9.64 -12.74
C VAL A 302 -11.73 10.72 -11.85
N GLU A 303 -11.99 11.91 -12.37
CA GLU A 303 -12.64 12.99 -11.66
C GLU A 303 -14.06 12.61 -11.17
N ALA A 304 -14.88 12.05 -12.05
CA ALA A 304 -16.23 11.61 -11.70
C ALA A 304 -16.19 10.54 -10.59
N ALA A 305 -15.29 9.56 -10.69
CA ALA A 305 -15.10 8.54 -9.67
C ALA A 305 -14.61 9.12 -8.32
N ALA A 306 -13.68 10.08 -8.36
CA ALA A 306 -13.18 10.78 -7.18
C ALA A 306 -14.29 11.56 -6.46
N ARG A 307 -15.08 12.32 -7.21
CA ARG A 307 -16.23 13.08 -6.68
C ARG A 307 -17.28 12.18 -6.04
N GLU A 308 -17.60 11.06 -6.67
CA GLU A 308 -18.55 10.08 -6.14
C GLU A 308 -18.03 9.44 -4.85
N LEU A 309 -16.75 9.04 -4.84
CA LEU A 309 -16.11 8.46 -3.66
C LEU A 309 -16.14 9.43 -2.47
N LEU A 310 -15.81 10.70 -2.68
CA LEU A 310 -15.88 11.74 -1.64
C LEU A 310 -17.30 11.98 -1.14
N ARG A 311 -18.30 11.98 -2.05
CA ARG A 311 -19.72 12.12 -1.63
C ARG A 311 -20.16 10.96 -0.74
N ARG A 312 -19.77 9.73 -1.09
CA ARG A 312 -20.08 8.53 -0.31
C ARG A 312 -19.43 8.60 1.08
N ALA A 313 -18.13 8.88 1.13
CA ALA A 313 -17.40 8.97 2.39
C ALA A 313 -17.97 10.04 3.35
N ARG A 314 -18.39 11.20 2.82
CA ARG A 314 -19.04 12.25 3.63
C ARG A 314 -20.40 11.84 4.18
N ARG A 315 -21.17 11.05 3.42
CA ARG A 315 -22.48 10.51 3.90
C ARG A 315 -22.32 9.48 5.02
N GLU A 316 -21.24 8.67 4.98
CA GLU A 316 -20.96 7.67 6.01
C GLU A 316 -20.40 8.30 7.30
N ALA A 317 -19.86 9.52 7.23
CA ALA A 317 -19.32 10.27 8.38
C ALA A 317 -20.35 11.18 9.07
N ALA A 318 -21.49 11.48 8.40
CA ALA A 318 -22.58 12.30 8.90
C ALA A 318 -23.63 11.47 9.64
#